data_2afabe879445b4215d11c6c2bd091378
#
_entry.id   2afabe879445b4215d11c6c2bd091378
#
_cell.length_a   1.000
_cell.length_b   1.000
_cell.length_c   1.000
_cell.angle_alpha   90.00
_cell.angle_beta   90.00
_cell.angle_gamma   90.00
#
_symmetry.space_group_name_H-M   'P 1'
#
loop_
_entity.id
_entity.type
_entity.pdbx_description
1 polymer ?
#
loop_
_entity_poly.entity_id
_entity_poly.type
_entity_poly.pdbx_seq_one_letter_code
_entity_poly.pdbx_strand_id
1 'polypeptide(L)'
;MSVTLVTGCAGFIGMHCAQRLLERGERVVGIDNLNAYYDVGLKHARLDRLRCQSDFTFEQIDVADRDAMHALFARVRPHRVLHLAAQAGVRYSIDQPDDYTDSNLLGFGNILQGC
;
A
#
# COMPACT_ATOMS: atom_id res chain seq x y z
N MET A 1 17.88 -9.48 6.75
CA MET A 1 16.77 -8.65 7.20
C MET A 1 15.54 -8.95 6.35
N SER A 2 14.42 -9.22 6.99
CA SER A 2 13.17 -9.50 6.27
C SER A 2 12.61 -8.23 5.67
N VAL A 3 12.07 -8.33 4.45
CA VAL A 3 11.40 -7.23 3.76
C VAL A 3 9.91 -7.53 3.71
N THR A 4 9.09 -6.61 4.21
CA THR A 4 7.65 -6.69 4.14
C THR A 4 7.12 -5.59 3.23
N LEU A 5 6.30 -5.97 2.26
CA LEU A 5 5.58 -5.03 1.42
C LEU A 5 4.25 -4.70 2.11
N VAL A 6 3.99 -3.42 2.34
CA VAL A 6 2.73 -2.95 2.93
C VAL A 6 1.99 -2.13 1.88
N THR A 7 0.86 -2.62 1.41
CA THR A 7 -0.01 -1.85 0.53
C THR A 7 -0.96 -1.01 1.38
N GLY A 8 -1.30 0.19 0.90
CA GLY A 8 -2.14 1.10 1.66
C GLY A 8 -1.42 1.70 2.86
N CYS A 9 -0.11 1.91 2.76
CA CYS A 9 0.72 2.35 3.88
C CYS A 9 0.43 3.77 4.35
N ALA A 10 -0.22 4.60 3.53
CA ALA A 10 -0.63 5.95 3.92
C ALA A 10 -2.01 5.96 4.57
N GLY A 11 -2.70 4.83 4.65
CA GLY A 11 -3.95 4.69 5.39
C GLY A 11 -3.71 4.59 6.89
N PHE A 12 -4.79 4.67 7.67
CA PHE A 12 -4.68 4.65 9.13
C PHE A 12 -4.06 3.34 9.64
N ILE A 13 -4.62 2.22 9.22
CA ILE A 13 -4.14 0.91 9.66
C ILE A 13 -2.77 0.62 9.04
N GLY A 14 -2.61 0.91 7.75
CA GLY A 14 -1.35 0.64 7.04
C GLY A 14 -0.16 1.36 7.64
N MET A 15 -0.32 2.64 7.99
CA MET A 15 0.75 3.41 8.59
C MET A 15 1.16 2.83 9.95
N HIS A 16 0.17 2.48 10.79
CA HIS A 16 0.47 1.91 12.11
C HIS A 16 1.13 0.53 11.99
N CYS A 17 0.70 -0.30 11.05
CA CYS A 17 1.33 -1.60 10.80
C CYS A 17 2.76 -1.44 10.30
N ALA A 18 3.00 -0.52 9.36
CA ALA A 18 4.34 -0.25 8.86
C ALA A 18 5.27 0.22 9.96
N GLN A 19 4.79 1.15 10.80
CA GLN A 19 5.57 1.65 11.92
C GLN A 19 5.94 0.52 12.89
N ARG A 20 4.99 -0.37 13.19
CA ARG A 20 5.24 -1.49 14.09
C ARG A 20 6.28 -2.44 13.54
N LEU A 21 6.24 -2.72 12.24
CA LEU A 21 7.22 -3.58 11.60
C LEU A 21 8.62 -2.95 11.65
N LEU A 22 8.71 -1.64 11.42
CA LEU A 22 9.97 -0.92 11.50
C LEU A 22 10.55 -0.96 12.92
N GLU A 23 9.69 -0.82 13.94
CA GLU A 23 10.11 -0.92 15.33
C GLU A 23 10.66 -2.30 15.68
N ARG A 24 10.23 -3.34 14.96
CA ARG A 24 10.73 -4.70 15.14
C ARG A 24 12.02 -4.97 14.37
N GLY A 25 12.58 -3.97 13.72
CA GLY A 25 13.80 -4.09 12.95
C GLY A 25 13.63 -4.64 11.54
N GLU A 26 12.41 -4.70 11.03
CA GLU A 26 12.17 -5.17 9.66
C GLU A 26 12.29 -4.01 8.67
N ARG A 27 12.63 -4.35 7.41
CA ARG A 27 12.61 -3.40 6.32
C ARG A 27 11.21 -3.39 5.72
N VAL A 28 10.67 -2.20 5.46
CA VAL A 28 9.33 -2.04 4.92
C VAL A 28 9.38 -1.27 3.61
N VAL A 29 8.77 -1.83 2.58
CA VAL A 29 8.46 -1.11 1.34
C VAL A 29 6.96 -0.86 1.35
N GLY A 30 6.58 0.42 1.40
CA GLY A 30 5.18 0.81 1.42
C GLY A 30 4.74 1.35 0.08
N ILE A 31 3.55 0.99 -0.33
CA ILE A 31 2.93 1.57 -1.53
C ILE A 31 1.55 2.10 -1.21
N ASP A 32 1.17 3.14 -1.92
CA ASP A 32 -0.15 3.76 -1.83
C ASP A 32 -0.37 4.58 -3.10
N ASN A 33 -1.59 4.62 -3.61
CA ASN A 33 -1.89 5.45 -4.77
C ASN A 33 -2.23 6.90 -4.38
N LEU A 34 -2.32 7.17 -3.08
CA LEU A 34 -2.69 8.48 -2.52
C LEU A 34 -4.05 8.95 -3.05
N ASN A 35 -5.00 8.00 -3.12
CA ASN A 35 -6.35 8.25 -3.59
C ASN A 35 -6.99 9.39 -2.81
N ALA A 36 -7.71 10.28 -3.50
CA ALA A 36 -8.31 11.49 -2.92
C ALA A 36 -9.59 11.22 -2.12
N TYR A 37 -10.03 9.98 -1.98
CA TYR A 37 -11.23 9.63 -1.20
C TYR A 37 -11.12 10.12 0.25
N TYR A 38 -9.95 9.94 0.85
CA TYR A 38 -9.61 10.57 2.13
C TYR A 38 -8.71 11.76 1.89
N ASP A 39 -8.51 12.58 2.92
CA ASP A 39 -7.65 13.76 2.85
C ASP A 39 -6.22 13.35 2.46
N VAL A 40 -5.78 13.79 1.29
CA VAL A 40 -4.42 13.50 0.78
C VAL A 40 -3.35 14.13 1.68
N GLY A 41 -3.63 15.30 2.26
CA GLY A 41 -2.72 15.94 3.21
C GLY A 41 -2.47 15.06 4.43
N LEU A 42 -3.50 14.39 4.93
CA LEU A 42 -3.36 13.46 6.04
C LEU A 42 -2.51 12.25 5.65
N LYS A 43 -2.66 11.76 4.43
CA LYS A 43 -1.83 10.66 3.92
C LYS A 43 -0.36 11.07 3.84
N HIS A 44 -0.07 12.27 3.37
CA HIS A 44 1.29 12.79 3.32
C HIS A 44 1.89 12.93 4.73
N ALA A 45 1.09 13.40 5.70
CA ALA A 45 1.56 13.51 7.09
C ALA A 45 1.92 12.14 7.66
N ARG A 46 1.13 11.11 7.36
CA ARG A 46 1.44 9.75 7.78
C ARG A 46 2.71 9.22 7.14
N LEU A 47 2.90 9.49 5.85
CA LEU A 47 4.11 9.09 5.13
C LEU A 47 5.35 9.78 5.69
N ASP A 48 5.24 11.05 6.06
CA ASP A 48 6.36 11.79 6.63
C ASP A 48 6.84 11.14 7.92
N ARG A 49 5.93 10.63 8.73
CA ARG A 49 6.30 9.91 9.96
C ARG A 49 7.07 8.63 9.66
N LEU A 50 6.68 7.90 8.61
CA LEU A 50 7.36 6.67 8.21
C LEU A 50 8.71 6.97 7.56
N ARG A 51 8.80 8.04 6.79
CA ARG A 51 10.03 8.42 6.08
C ARG A 51 11.16 8.84 7.03
N CYS A 52 10.85 9.12 8.28
CA CYS A 52 11.88 9.37 9.29
C CYS A 52 12.67 8.10 9.62
N GLN A 53 12.18 6.93 9.24
CA GLN A 53 12.84 5.65 9.47
C GLN A 53 13.71 5.29 8.28
N SER A 54 14.97 4.92 8.53
CA SER A 54 15.91 4.59 7.45
C SER A 54 15.54 3.31 6.68
N ASP A 55 14.83 2.39 7.32
CA ASP A 55 14.44 1.11 6.72
C ASP A 55 13.10 1.16 6.01
N PHE A 56 12.54 2.36 5.82
CA PHE A 56 11.27 2.54 5.11
C PHE A 56 11.52 3.15 3.73
N THR A 57 10.88 2.57 2.72
CA THR A 57 10.88 3.10 1.34
C THR A 57 9.43 3.21 0.88
N PHE A 58 9.09 4.32 0.25
CA PHE A 58 7.75 4.54 -0.29
C PHE A 58 7.78 4.65 -1.80
N GLU A 59 6.80 4.02 -2.45
CA GLU A 59 6.54 4.21 -3.89
C GLU A 59 5.06 4.46 -4.10
N GLN A 60 4.74 5.46 -4.91
CA GLN A 60 3.37 5.76 -5.25
C GLN A 60 2.95 4.87 -6.40
N ILE A 61 2.27 3.77 -6.08
CA ILE A 61 1.83 2.76 -7.03
C ILE A 61 0.39 2.37 -6.71
N ASP A 62 -0.42 2.25 -7.76
CA ASP A 62 -1.77 1.72 -7.64
C ASP A 62 -1.71 0.19 -7.74
N VAL A 63 -2.27 -0.52 -6.75
CA VAL A 63 -2.27 -1.99 -6.75
C VAL A 63 -3.00 -2.58 -7.97
N ALA A 64 -3.88 -1.82 -8.60
CA ALA A 64 -4.58 -2.24 -9.81
C ALA A 64 -3.71 -2.13 -11.07
N ASP A 65 -2.56 -1.47 -11.00
CA ASP A 65 -1.62 -1.35 -12.11
C ASP A 65 -0.77 -2.62 -12.19
N ARG A 66 -1.15 -3.51 -13.10
CA ARG A 66 -0.50 -4.82 -13.23
C ARG A 66 0.99 -4.72 -13.52
N ASP A 67 1.36 -3.86 -14.46
CA ASP A 67 2.76 -3.76 -14.89
C ASP A 67 3.64 -3.18 -13.78
N ALA A 68 3.15 -2.15 -13.09
CA ALA A 68 3.86 -1.55 -11.98
C ALA A 68 4.02 -2.55 -10.83
N MET A 69 2.98 -3.33 -10.54
CA MET A 69 3.03 -4.35 -9.48
C MET A 69 3.98 -5.49 -9.83
N HIS A 70 3.98 -5.94 -11.09
CA HIS A 70 4.92 -6.96 -11.55
C HIS A 70 6.37 -6.50 -11.37
N ALA A 71 6.67 -5.26 -11.78
CA ALA A 71 8.00 -4.69 -11.65
C ALA A 71 8.40 -4.55 -10.18
N LEU A 72 7.46 -4.14 -9.34
CA LEU A 72 7.69 -4.00 -7.90
C LEU A 72 8.08 -5.32 -7.26
N PHE A 73 7.31 -6.38 -7.49
CA PHE A 73 7.59 -7.70 -6.92
C PHE A 73 8.93 -8.26 -7.43
N ALA A 74 9.23 -8.07 -8.71
CA ALA A 74 10.49 -8.54 -9.28
C ALA A 74 11.70 -7.83 -8.66
N ARG A 75 11.57 -6.52 -8.36
CA ARG A 75 12.65 -5.73 -7.80
C ARG A 75 12.81 -5.92 -6.29
N VAL A 76 11.69 -5.93 -5.57
CA VAL A 76 11.68 -5.95 -4.10
C VAL A 76 11.80 -7.38 -3.55
N ARG A 77 11.12 -8.33 -4.17
CA ARG A 77 11.06 -9.73 -3.74
C ARG A 77 10.76 -9.86 -2.24
N PRO A 78 9.59 -9.35 -1.80
CA PRO A 78 9.30 -9.29 -0.37
C PRO A 78 9.15 -10.69 0.23
N HIS A 79 9.51 -10.82 1.49
CA HIS A 79 9.31 -12.05 2.26
C HIS A 79 7.85 -12.18 2.69
N ARG A 80 7.18 -11.06 2.92
CA ARG A 80 5.79 -11.00 3.36
C ARG A 80 5.09 -9.84 2.68
N VAL A 81 3.77 -9.98 2.51
CA VAL A 81 2.92 -8.91 2.00
C VAL A 81 1.77 -8.68 2.97
N LEU A 82 1.64 -7.44 3.39
CA LEU A 82 0.51 -6.98 4.20
C LEU A 82 -0.37 -6.13 3.30
N HIS A 83 -1.44 -6.73 2.79
CA HIS A 83 -2.29 -6.09 1.77
C HIS A 83 -3.45 -5.36 2.44
N LEU A 84 -3.29 -4.04 2.61
CA LEU A 84 -4.29 -3.18 3.24
C LEU A 84 -4.85 -2.13 2.28
N ALA A 85 -4.38 -2.12 1.04
CA ALA A 85 -4.88 -1.20 0.02
C ALA A 85 -6.22 -1.72 -0.50
N ALA A 86 -7.27 -0.93 -0.27
CA ALA A 86 -8.60 -1.22 -0.75
C ALA A 86 -9.38 0.07 -0.84
N GLN A 87 -10.35 0.13 -1.74
CA GLN A 87 -11.28 1.24 -1.79
C GLN A 87 -12.36 0.99 -0.74
N ALA A 88 -12.48 1.88 0.24
CA ALA A 88 -13.45 1.78 1.31
C ALA A 88 -14.66 2.68 1.02
N GLY A 89 -15.74 2.46 1.77
CA GLY A 89 -16.92 3.31 1.74
C GLY A 89 -18.03 2.77 0.84
N VAL A 90 -19.17 2.43 1.44
CA VAL A 90 -20.33 1.92 0.70
C VAL A 90 -20.82 2.95 -0.31
N ARG A 91 -20.91 4.22 0.10
CA ARG A 91 -21.35 5.29 -0.81
C ARG A 91 -20.44 5.43 -2.01
N TYR A 92 -19.15 5.35 -1.81
CA TYR A 92 -18.17 5.45 -2.89
C TYR A 92 -18.31 4.29 -3.87
N SER A 93 -18.61 3.07 -3.39
CA SER A 93 -18.79 1.91 -4.26
C SER A 93 -20.00 2.06 -5.18
N ILE A 94 -21.02 2.81 -4.76
CA ILE A 94 -22.20 3.09 -5.57
C ILE A 94 -21.90 4.17 -6.62
N ASP A 95 -21.22 5.24 -6.22
CA ASP A 95 -20.93 6.39 -7.08
C ASP A 95 -19.78 6.12 -8.06
N GLN A 96 -18.82 5.31 -7.65
CA GLN A 96 -17.61 5.00 -8.44
C GLN A 96 -17.34 3.49 -8.42
N PRO A 97 -18.22 2.67 -9.03
CA PRO A 97 -18.08 1.22 -8.93
C PRO A 97 -16.82 0.68 -9.61
N ASP A 98 -16.34 1.32 -10.68
CA ASP A 98 -15.13 0.86 -11.38
C ASP A 98 -13.89 1.03 -10.50
N ASP A 99 -13.75 2.16 -9.81
CA ASP A 99 -12.64 2.37 -8.90
C ASP A 99 -12.65 1.35 -7.76
N TYR A 100 -13.85 1.05 -7.23
CA TYR A 100 -14.00 0.07 -6.17
C TYR A 100 -13.60 -1.33 -6.66
N THR A 101 -14.03 -1.72 -7.85
CA THR A 101 -13.69 -3.01 -8.46
C THR A 101 -12.19 -3.10 -8.76
N ASP A 102 -11.62 -2.05 -9.36
CA ASP A 102 -10.21 -2.04 -9.72
C ASP A 102 -9.33 -2.18 -8.48
N SER A 103 -9.61 -1.43 -7.43
CA SER A 103 -8.81 -1.52 -6.20
C SER A 103 -9.00 -2.84 -5.47
N ASN A 104 -10.23 -3.32 -5.35
CA ASN A 104 -10.52 -4.45 -4.47
C ASN A 104 -10.41 -5.81 -5.15
N LEU A 105 -10.67 -5.89 -6.45
CA LEU A 105 -10.56 -7.16 -7.20
C LEU A 105 -9.26 -7.25 -7.98
N LEU A 106 -9.00 -6.30 -8.88
CA LEU A 106 -7.81 -6.35 -9.71
C LEU A 106 -6.55 -6.17 -8.88
N GLY A 107 -6.59 -5.27 -7.90
CA GLY A 107 -5.46 -5.06 -6.99
C GLY A 107 -5.11 -6.33 -6.22
N PHE A 108 -6.10 -6.99 -5.66
CA PHE A 108 -5.88 -8.24 -4.93
C PHE A 108 -5.33 -9.33 -5.84
N GLY A 109 -5.85 -9.44 -7.07
CA GLY A 109 -5.33 -10.38 -8.05
C GLY A 109 -3.87 -10.15 -8.36
N ASN A 110 -3.46 -8.89 -8.51
CA ASN A 110 -2.05 -8.55 -8.76
C ASN A 110 -1.16 -8.93 -7.59
N ILE A 111 -1.63 -8.78 -6.37
CA ILE A 111 -0.89 -9.21 -5.16
C ILE A 111 -0.72 -10.73 -5.17
N LEU A 112 -1.77 -11.49 -5.44
CA LEU A 112 -1.69 -12.95 -5.48
C LEU A 112 -0.72 -13.42 -6.55
N GLN A 113 -0.73 -12.82 -7.72
CA GLN A 113 0.19 -13.18 -8.80
C GLN A 113 1.63 -12.84 -8.44
N GLY A 114 1.87 -11.77 -7.71
CA GLY A 114 3.20 -11.38 -7.27
C GLY A 114 3.78 -12.32 -6.23
N CYS A 115 2.93 -12.85 -5.39
CA CYS A 115 3.36 -13.83 -4.40
C CYS A 115 3.66 -15.16 -5.08
#